data_1e7c76d9b14f111252b16efbdf67849e
#
_entry.id   1e7c76d9b14f111252b16efbdf67849e
#
_cell.length_a   1.000
_cell.length_b   1.000
_cell.length_c   1.000
_cell.angle_alpha   90.00
_cell.angle_beta   90.00
_cell.angle_gamma   90.00
#
_symmetry.space_group_name_H-M   'P 1'
#
loop_
_entity.id
_entity.type
_entity.pdbx_description
1 polymer ?
#
loop_
_entity_poly.entity_id
_entity_poly.type
_entity_poly.pdbx_seq_one_letter_code
_entity_poly.pdbx_strand_id
1 'polypeptide(L)'
;MIIVPDTSVIIDGRITRMVKKKEYRKSKVLVPEAVVAELENQANKGKESGYKGLRELYLLRKLSEAEKIHLEFVGKRPKRFDFKDIDEIIRSTADKVGGVLVTSDRVQSEVAKSKGIKVIYLRQRRVKKKLRLLEYFDGDTMSVHLRDKVVPMAKKGKPGEIKLVKLSDKPSKERELETMAKEIIEHARVDPESFIEIEREGATVVQLREVRIAIARPPFSDGYEITAVRPIADVKLEDYSLSEKLLRRLRERAEGVLVAGPPGAGKSTFSQALAEFYKEQGRIVKTMESPRDLLVSEEITQYAPLEGDMEKTADILLLVRPDYTIYDEVRKTRDFKIFADMRLAGVGMVGVVHATRGIDALQRLIGRVELGMIPQIVDTVVFIKDGKIQKVYKVNFTVKVPGGMTEADLARPVIEVRDFEKDEVEYEIYTFGEETVVMPSTAVRKEKKPSEKLAAERVRQEIKKIAPKARVRVDLSGERAVVQIDDRYIPKVIGRQGKIIERLERRLGLKIEIRGIEETPSFGVGMGERIRLDVRETKNYLHLVAGKENAGRLVRVFAGGEELFIATIGRRGEIKVAKKSAIAKAVIGAIAAQEELFAIAE
;
A
#
# COMPACT_ATOMS: atom_id res chain seq x y z
N MET A 1 22.77 -51.64 -13.02
CA MET A 1 22.87 -50.22 -13.46
C MET A 1 23.35 -49.39 -12.28
N ILE A 2 24.28 -48.48 -12.49
CA ILE A 2 24.74 -47.52 -11.47
C ILE A 2 23.93 -46.25 -11.65
N ILE A 3 23.25 -45.80 -10.59
CA ILE A 3 22.40 -44.63 -10.54
C ILE A 3 23.05 -43.60 -9.62
N VAL A 4 23.28 -42.38 -10.11
CA VAL A 4 23.75 -41.26 -9.30
C VAL A 4 22.63 -40.22 -9.27
N PRO A 5 21.90 -40.12 -8.15
CA PRO A 5 20.80 -39.18 -8.02
C PRO A 5 21.32 -37.80 -7.71
N ASP A 6 20.72 -36.80 -8.33
CA ASP A 6 20.85 -35.38 -8.00
C ASP A 6 19.97 -35.02 -6.81
N THR A 7 20.30 -33.94 -6.11
CA THR A 7 19.53 -33.38 -4.98
C THR A 7 18.05 -33.17 -5.34
N SER A 8 17.77 -32.68 -6.53
CA SER A 8 16.41 -32.37 -7.00
C SER A 8 15.49 -33.61 -7.00
N VAL A 9 15.96 -34.76 -7.50
CA VAL A 9 15.17 -36.01 -7.59
C VAL A 9 15.02 -36.71 -6.24
N ILE A 10 15.98 -36.49 -5.32
CA ILE A 10 15.88 -36.98 -3.95
C ILE A 10 14.81 -36.19 -3.19
N ILE A 11 14.84 -34.87 -3.26
CA ILE A 11 13.80 -33.99 -2.66
C ILE A 11 12.41 -34.36 -3.18
N ASP A 12 12.28 -34.63 -4.47
CA ASP A 12 11.03 -35.01 -5.12
C ASP A 12 10.54 -36.45 -4.75
N GLY A 13 11.33 -37.25 -4.03
CA GLY A 13 10.99 -38.63 -3.65
C GLY A 13 10.84 -39.56 -4.84
N ARG A 14 11.54 -39.29 -5.94
CA ARG A 14 11.39 -40.03 -7.21
C ARG A 14 12.29 -41.24 -7.31
N ILE A 15 13.41 -41.22 -6.63
CA ILE A 15 14.38 -42.34 -6.67
C ILE A 15 13.79 -43.60 -6.05
N THR A 16 13.16 -43.49 -4.88
CA THR A 16 12.45 -44.64 -4.27
C THR A 16 11.36 -45.21 -5.17
N ARG A 17 10.62 -44.38 -5.89
CA ARG A 17 9.61 -44.84 -6.86
C ARG A 17 10.22 -45.48 -8.09
N MET A 18 11.35 -44.94 -8.57
CA MET A 18 12.08 -45.46 -9.73
C MET A 18 12.65 -46.85 -9.44
N VAL A 19 13.36 -47.01 -8.35
CA VAL A 19 14.03 -48.29 -8.01
C VAL A 19 13.06 -49.41 -7.63
N LYS A 20 11.80 -49.09 -7.34
CA LYS A 20 10.73 -50.09 -7.15
C LYS A 20 10.26 -50.75 -8.45
N LYS A 21 10.53 -50.17 -9.61
CA LYS A 21 10.15 -50.72 -10.91
C LYS A 21 11.08 -51.92 -11.25
N LYS A 22 10.54 -52.92 -11.95
CA LYS A 22 11.28 -54.15 -12.30
C LYS A 22 12.63 -53.89 -13.00
N GLU A 23 12.68 -52.91 -13.88
CA GLU A 23 13.87 -52.53 -14.68
C GLU A 23 15.03 -51.96 -13.85
N TYR A 24 14.76 -51.44 -12.66
CA TYR A 24 15.77 -50.84 -11.76
C TYR A 24 16.05 -51.69 -10.51
N ARG A 25 15.50 -52.91 -10.41
CA ARG A 25 15.80 -53.81 -9.31
C ARG A 25 17.28 -54.20 -9.32
N LYS A 26 17.89 -54.33 -8.11
CA LYS A 26 19.32 -54.60 -7.89
C LYS A 26 20.26 -53.54 -8.50
N SER A 27 19.75 -52.33 -8.80
CA SER A 27 20.62 -51.21 -9.17
C SER A 27 21.50 -50.79 -8.00
N LYS A 28 22.71 -50.31 -8.32
CA LYS A 28 23.59 -49.67 -7.36
C LYS A 28 23.27 -48.18 -7.36
N VAL A 29 22.78 -47.65 -6.24
CA VAL A 29 22.47 -46.22 -6.04
C VAL A 29 23.63 -45.60 -5.29
N LEU A 30 24.39 -44.73 -5.96
CA LEU A 30 25.53 -44.02 -5.39
C LEU A 30 25.11 -42.57 -5.11
N VAL A 31 24.99 -42.26 -3.83
CA VAL A 31 24.61 -40.91 -3.39
C VAL A 31 25.87 -40.13 -3.06
N PRO A 32 26.17 -39.02 -3.79
CA PRO A 32 27.31 -38.17 -3.43
C PRO A 32 27.15 -37.57 -2.03
N GLU A 33 28.21 -37.54 -1.22
CA GLU A 33 28.21 -36.87 0.09
C GLU A 33 27.87 -35.37 0.00
N ALA A 34 28.11 -34.77 -1.15
CA ALA A 34 27.69 -33.38 -1.42
C ALA A 34 26.15 -33.19 -1.38
N VAL A 35 25.41 -34.21 -1.86
CA VAL A 35 23.93 -34.19 -1.81
C VAL A 35 23.44 -34.27 -0.36
N VAL A 36 24.05 -35.15 0.46
CA VAL A 36 23.72 -35.29 1.88
C VAL A 36 23.97 -33.96 2.61
N ALA A 37 25.13 -33.36 2.36
CA ALA A 37 25.52 -32.11 2.97
C ALA A 37 24.59 -30.93 2.57
N GLU A 38 24.13 -30.89 1.33
CA GLU A 38 23.15 -29.89 0.86
C GLU A 38 21.80 -30.09 1.55
N LEU A 39 21.28 -31.30 1.61
CA LEU A 39 20.02 -31.60 2.27
C LEU A 39 20.05 -31.25 3.76
N GLU A 40 21.16 -31.55 4.43
CA GLU A 40 21.38 -31.22 5.84
C GLU A 40 21.42 -29.69 6.05
N ASN A 41 22.13 -28.95 5.18
CA ASN A 41 22.15 -27.49 5.24
C ASN A 41 20.76 -26.87 4.98
N GLN A 42 19.98 -27.43 4.06
CA GLN A 42 18.62 -26.99 3.82
C GLN A 42 17.73 -27.27 5.05
N ALA A 43 17.86 -28.45 5.67
CA ALA A 43 17.13 -28.82 6.88
C ALA A 43 17.51 -27.93 8.07
N ASN A 44 18.80 -27.64 8.28
CA ASN A 44 19.28 -26.74 9.34
C ASN A 44 18.82 -25.29 9.15
N LYS A 45 18.53 -24.88 7.92
CA LYS A 45 17.89 -23.58 7.60
C LYS A 45 16.36 -23.63 7.69
N GLY A 46 15.78 -24.68 8.27
CA GLY A 46 14.33 -24.84 8.41
C GLY A 46 13.58 -25.12 7.10
N LYS A 47 14.29 -25.38 5.99
CA LYS A 47 13.64 -25.65 4.70
C LYS A 47 13.08 -27.08 4.67
N GLU A 48 11.80 -27.19 4.31
CA GLU A 48 11.11 -28.48 4.22
C GLU A 48 11.73 -29.41 3.16
N SER A 49 12.32 -28.85 2.11
CA SER A 49 13.04 -29.60 1.08
C SER A 49 14.17 -30.47 1.67
N GLY A 50 14.93 -29.92 2.63
CA GLY A 50 15.98 -30.68 3.33
C GLY A 50 15.43 -31.92 4.06
N TYR A 51 14.37 -31.73 4.86
CA TYR A 51 13.73 -32.85 5.59
C TYR A 51 13.13 -33.89 4.63
N LYS A 52 12.50 -33.46 3.53
CA LYS A 52 11.98 -34.37 2.50
C LYS A 52 13.10 -35.23 1.89
N GLY A 53 14.21 -34.60 1.54
CA GLY A 53 15.36 -35.29 0.97
C GLY A 53 15.99 -36.25 1.94
N LEU A 54 16.20 -35.90 3.22
CA LEU A 54 16.71 -36.79 4.25
C LEU A 54 15.77 -37.98 4.48
N ARG A 55 14.45 -37.75 4.45
CA ARG A 55 13.46 -38.85 4.54
C ARG A 55 13.52 -39.77 3.35
N GLU A 56 13.75 -39.29 2.14
CA GLU A 56 13.93 -40.10 0.94
C GLU A 56 15.19 -40.96 1.06
N LEU A 57 16.32 -40.43 1.53
CA LEU A 57 17.54 -41.19 1.81
C LEU A 57 17.30 -42.31 2.82
N TYR A 58 16.53 -42.04 3.87
CA TYR A 58 16.14 -43.08 4.85
C TYR A 58 15.30 -44.18 4.20
N LEU A 59 14.38 -43.84 3.30
CA LEU A 59 13.59 -44.83 2.56
C LEU A 59 14.46 -45.70 1.61
N LEU A 60 15.45 -45.07 0.96
CA LEU A 60 16.44 -45.79 0.14
C LEU A 60 17.27 -46.72 0.99
N ARG A 61 17.67 -46.35 2.21
CA ARG A 61 18.37 -47.20 3.15
C ARG A 61 17.55 -48.44 3.52
N LYS A 62 16.26 -48.26 3.84
CA LYS A 62 15.35 -49.39 4.07
C LYS A 62 15.20 -50.32 2.87
N LEU A 63 15.23 -49.80 1.65
CA LEU A 63 15.20 -50.63 0.44
C LEU A 63 16.50 -51.39 0.22
N SER A 64 17.62 -50.83 0.65
CA SER A 64 18.92 -51.51 0.64
C SER A 64 18.99 -52.64 1.68
N GLU A 65 18.51 -52.41 2.89
CA GLU A 65 18.38 -53.40 3.94
C GLU A 65 17.46 -54.57 3.55
N ALA A 66 16.47 -54.31 2.71
CA ALA A 66 15.58 -55.30 2.11
C ALA A 66 16.15 -55.94 0.83
N GLU A 67 17.43 -55.78 0.54
CA GLU A 67 18.18 -56.32 -0.61
C GLU A 67 17.56 -55.99 -1.99
N LYS A 68 16.74 -54.93 -2.07
CA LYS A 68 16.11 -54.52 -3.32
C LYS A 68 17.02 -53.64 -4.19
N ILE A 69 17.96 -52.95 -3.56
CA ILE A 69 18.98 -52.12 -4.19
C ILE A 69 20.29 -52.22 -3.40
N HIS A 70 21.39 -51.75 -3.97
CA HIS A 70 22.63 -51.51 -3.25
C HIS A 70 22.84 -50.01 -3.08
N LEU A 71 22.78 -49.51 -1.85
CA LEU A 71 22.95 -48.08 -1.54
C LEU A 71 24.35 -47.84 -0.97
N GLU A 72 25.06 -46.89 -1.53
CA GLU A 72 26.39 -46.48 -1.07
C GLU A 72 26.50 -44.96 -1.11
N PHE A 73 27.12 -44.35 -0.09
CA PHE A 73 27.46 -42.94 -0.06
C PHE A 73 28.90 -42.76 -0.54
N VAL A 74 29.11 -41.85 -1.51
CA VAL A 74 30.40 -41.76 -2.23
C VAL A 74 30.95 -40.35 -2.22
N GLY A 75 32.28 -40.24 -2.26
CA GLY A 75 33.00 -38.98 -2.29
C GLY A 75 33.29 -38.43 -0.90
N LYS A 76 33.85 -37.21 -0.86
CA LYS A 76 34.15 -36.49 0.38
C LYS A 76 33.15 -35.39 0.61
N ARG A 77 32.75 -35.20 1.87
CA ARG A 77 31.90 -34.08 2.26
C ARG A 77 32.63 -32.77 2.00
N PRO A 78 31.99 -31.76 1.29
CA PRO A 78 32.59 -30.46 1.06
C PRO A 78 32.91 -29.75 2.38
N LYS A 79 34.14 -29.20 2.49
CA LYS A 79 34.59 -28.50 3.71
C LYS A 79 34.06 -27.06 3.83
N ARG A 80 33.71 -26.41 2.71
CA ARG A 80 33.03 -25.14 2.64
C ARG A 80 31.90 -25.23 1.64
N PHE A 81 30.73 -24.76 2.01
CA PHE A 81 29.56 -24.70 1.13
C PHE A 81 29.68 -23.52 0.18
N ASP A 82 30.22 -23.76 -1.01
CA ASP A 82 29.91 -22.96 -2.17
C ASP A 82 28.87 -23.73 -3.00
N PHE A 83 27.61 -23.25 -2.99
CA PHE A 83 26.48 -23.93 -3.65
C PHE A 83 26.67 -24.09 -5.17
N LYS A 84 27.58 -23.33 -5.78
CA LYS A 84 27.89 -23.43 -7.20
C LYS A 84 28.62 -24.72 -7.58
N ASP A 85 29.29 -25.37 -6.64
CA ASP A 85 30.13 -26.54 -6.90
C ASP A 85 29.40 -27.88 -6.72
N ILE A 86 28.24 -27.94 -6.05
CA ILE A 86 27.54 -29.19 -5.74
C ILE A 86 27.13 -29.92 -7.02
N ASP A 87 26.54 -29.21 -7.95
CA ASP A 87 26.11 -29.72 -9.25
C ASP A 87 27.28 -30.33 -10.04
N GLU A 88 28.45 -29.68 -9.97
CA GLU A 88 29.66 -30.20 -10.61
C GLU A 88 30.19 -31.46 -9.91
N ILE A 89 30.15 -31.48 -8.59
CA ILE A 89 30.55 -32.69 -7.81
C ILE A 89 29.65 -33.86 -8.17
N ILE A 90 28.35 -33.65 -8.27
CA ILE A 90 27.39 -34.72 -8.63
C ILE A 90 27.68 -35.22 -10.07
N ARG A 91 27.86 -34.34 -11.04
CA ARG A 91 28.21 -34.71 -12.41
C ARG A 91 29.52 -35.43 -12.50
N SER A 92 30.57 -34.94 -11.84
CA SER A 92 31.90 -35.57 -11.84
C SER A 92 31.86 -36.95 -11.16
N THR A 93 31.02 -37.11 -10.16
CA THR A 93 30.78 -38.44 -9.52
C THR A 93 30.14 -39.40 -10.50
N ALA A 94 29.09 -39.00 -11.23
CA ALA A 94 28.43 -39.82 -12.23
C ALA A 94 29.41 -40.24 -13.36
N ASP A 95 30.24 -39.32 -13.82
CA ASP A 95 31.25 -39.57 -14.84
C ASP A 95 32.31 -40.58 -14.37
N LYS A 96 32.94 -40.35 -13.20
CA LYS A 96 33.99 -41.20 -12.64
C LYS A 96 33.55 -42.65 -12.40
N VAL A 97 32.28 -42.86 -12.03
CA VAL A 97 31.76 -44.20 -11.77
C VAL A 97 31.12 -44.82 -13.00
N GLY A 98 31.13 -44.17 -14.16
CA GLY A 98 30.42 -44.60 -15.37
C GLY A 98 28.93 -44.79 -15.14
N GLY A 99 28.36 -44.04 -14.19
CA GLY A 99 26.97 -44.14 -13.77
C GLY A 99 26.03 -43.28 -14.62
N VAL A 100 24.73 -43.43 -14.38
CA VAL A 100 23.66 -42.62 -14.97
C VAL A 100 23.24 -41.53 -14.00
N LEU A 101 23.41 -40.28 -14.37
CA LEU A 101 22.89 -39.14 -13.61
C LEU A 101 21.38 -39.11 -13.72
N VAL A 102 20.69 -39.07 -12.60
CA VAL A 102 19.23 -38.89 -12.56
C VAL A 102 18.94 -37.54 -11.95
N THR A 103 18.34 -36.65 -12.74
CA THR A 103 18.02 -35.26 -12.32
C THR A 103 16.65 -34.80 -12.79
N SER A 104 16.04 -33.88 -12.07
CA SER A 104 14.87 -33.10 -12.51
C SER A 104 15.24 -31.66 -12.89
N ASP A 105 16.50 -31.27 -12.74
CA ASP A 105 17.03 -29.99 -13.21
C ASP A 105 17.40 -30.06 -14.69
N ARG A 106 16.84 -29.13 -15.48
CA ARG A 106 17.08 -29.07 -16.92
C ARG A 106 18.51 -28.64 -17.25
N VAL A 107 19.05 -27.67 -16.54
CA VAL A 107 20.40 -27.14 -16.76
C VAL A 107 21.42 -28.24 -16.44
N GLN A 108 21.27 -28.89 -15.30
CA GLN A 108 22.09 -30.03 -14.88
C GLN A 108 22.09 -31.14 -15.93
N SER A 109 20.89 -31.46 -16.47
CA SER A 109 20.73 -32.47 -17.53
C SER A 109 21.47 -32.08 -18.83
N GLU A 110 21.33 -30.86 -19.30
CA GLU A 110 21.96 -30.41 -20.55
C GLU A 110 23.49 -30.31 -20.42
N VAL A 111 24.00 -29.80 -19.28
CA VAL A 111 25.44 -29.77 -19.01
C VAL A 111 26.04 -31.17 -18.94
N ALA A 112 25.36 -32.12 -18.29
CA ALA A 112 25.82 -33.49 -18.21
C ALA A 112 25.85 -34.16 -19.59
N LYS A 113 24.82 -33.98 -20.42
CA LYS A 113 24.78 -34.47 -21.81
C LYS A 113 25.91 -33.88 -22.65
N SER A 114 26.18 -32.58 -22.53
CA SER A 114 27.27 -31.93 -23.27
C SER A 114 28.66 -32.46 -22.91
N LYS A 115 28.81 -33.02 -21.67
CA LYS A 115 30.01 -33.67 -21.18
C LYS A 115 30.04 -35.20 -21.47
N GLY A 116 29.05 -35.76 -22.20
CA GLY A 116 28.96 -37.16 -22.55
C GLY A 116 28.47 -38.07 -21.43
N ILE A 117 27.98 -37.52 -20.31
CA ILE A 117 27.47 -38.29 -19.18
C ILE A 117 26.08 -38.82 -19.50
N LYS A 118 25.81 -40.09 -19.21
CA LYS A 118 24.46 -40.67 -19.37
C LYS A 118 23.49 -40.04 -18.39
N VAL A 119 22.35 -39.53 -18.87
CA VAL A 119 21.36 -38.82 -18.05
C VAL A 119 19.96 -39.40 -18.22
N ILE A 120 19.27 -39.60 -17.10
CA ILE A 120 17.83 -39.78 -17.06
C ILE A 120 17.22 -38.50 -16.53
N TYR A 121 16.63 -37.71 -17.44
CA TYR A 121 15.92 -36.46 -17.08
C TYR A 121 14.49 -36.79 -16.69
N LEU A 122 14.13 -36.54 -15.45
CA LEU A 122 12.79 -36.74 -14.92
C LEU A 122 12.03 -35.41 -14.96
N ARG A 123 11.33 -35.15 -16.07
CA ARG A 123 10.52 -33.93 -16.22
C ARG A 123 9.53 -33.79 -15.06
N GLN A 124 9.42 -32.60 -14.50
CA GLN A 124 8.45 -32.34 -13.44
C GLN A 124 7.03 -32.61 -13.96
N ARG A 125 6.25 -33.39 -13.23
CA ARG A 125 4.87 -33.70 -13.62
C ARG A 125 4.00 -32.46 -13.35
N ARG A 126 3.25 -31.98 -14.34
CA ARG A 126 2.15 -31.05 -14.13
C ARG A 126 1.16 -31.69 -13.15
N VAL A 127 0.98 -31.07 -11.98
CA VAL A 127 -0.01 -31.53 -10.99
C VAL A 127 -1.38 -31.08 -11.51
N LYS A 128 -2.17 -32.01 -12.02
CA LYS A 128 -3.58 -31.76 -12.43
C LYS A 128 -4.57 -31.79 -11.25
N LYS A 129 -4.08 -31.84 -10.01
CA LYS A 129 -4.95 -31.95 -8.83
C LYS A 129 -5.51 -30.58 -8.48
N LYS A 130 -6.83 -30.47 -8.42
CA LYS A 130 -7.52 -29.27 -7.94
C LYS A 130 -7.06 -29.02 -6.49
N LEU A 131 -6.57 -27.83 -6.19
CA LEU A 131 -6.09 -27.48 -4.86
C LEU A 131 -7.27 -27.33 -3.92
N ARG A 132 -7.20 -27.97 -2.76
CA ARG A 132 -8.26 -27.88 -1.74
C ARG A 132 -8.56 -26.47 -1.28
N LEU A 133 -7.53 -25.61 -1.21
CA LEU A 133 -7.72 -24.20 -0.86
C LEU A 133 -8.66 -23.48 -1.82
N LEU A 134 -8.58 -23.78 -3.12
CA LEU A 134 -9.42 -23.10 -4.13
C LEU A 134 -10.90 -23.52 -4.08
N GLU A 135 -11.21 -24.61 -3.38
CA GLU A 135 -12.61 -25.04 -3.16
C GLU A 135 -13.38 -24.08 -2.21
N TYR A 136 -12.65 -23.28 -1.42
CA TYR A 136 -13.24 -22.25 -0.56
C TYR A 136 -13.55 -20.94 -1.29
N PHE A 137 -13.09 -20.79 -2.55
CA PHE A 137 -13.33 -19.60 -3.36
C PHE A 137 -14.48 -19.79 -4.34
N ASP A 138 -15.51 -19.01 -4.17
CA ASP A 138 -16.57 -18.76 -5.16
C ASP A 138 -16.41 -17.38 -5.80
N GLY A 139 -17.38 -16.93 -6.60
CA GLY A 139 -17.35 -15.63 -7.29
C GLY A 139 -17.15 -14.43 -6.37
N ASP A 140 -17.74 -14.48 -5.18
CA ASP A 140 -17.78 -13.35 -4.23
C ASP A 140 -16.75 -13.43 -3.11
N THR A 141 -15.91 -14.48 -3.08
CA THR A 141 -14.92 -14.68 -2.01
C THR A 141 -13.66 -13.85 -2.26
N MET A 142 -13.42 -12.86 -1.39
CA MET A 142 -12.24 -11.99 -1.43
C MET A 142 -11.04 -12.58 -0.70
N SER A 143 -11.28 -13.18 0.47
CA SER A 143 -10.22 -13.80 1.26
C SER A 143 -10.73 -14.97 2.08
N VAL A 144 -9.83 -15.94 2.28
CA VAL A 144 -10.05 -17.13 3.11
C VAL A 144 -9.00 -17.14 4.22
N HIS A 145 -9.46 -17.38 5.44
CA HIS A 145 -8.63 -17.40 6.64
C HIS A 145 -8.78 -18.74 7.33
N LEU A 146 -7.72 -19.53 7.32
CA LEU A 146 -7.63 -20.85 7.92
C LEU A 146 -6.59 -20.80 9.03
N ARG A 147 -6.96 -21.17 10.25
CA ARG A 147 -6.05 -21.22 11.39
C ARG A 147 -6.28 -22.49 12.20
N ASP A 148 -5.21 -23.05 12.75
CA ASP A 148 -5.31 -24.22 13.64
C ASP A 148 -6.27 -23.95 14.80
N LYS A 149 -7.13 -24.94 15.09
CA LYS A 149 -8.16 -24.92 16.14
C LYS A 149 -9.25 -23.86 15.97
N VAL A 150 -9.29 -23.16 14.83
CA VAL A 150 -10.30 -22.11 14.52
C VAL A 150 -11.14 -22.55 13.32
N VAL A 151 -12.42 -22.20 13.31
CA VAL A 151 -13.29 -22.44 12.16
C VAL A 151 -12.86 -21.63 10.96
N PRO A 152 -12.83 -22.21 9.75
CA PRO A 152 -12.52 -21.50 8.52
C PRO A 152 -13.45 -20.31 8.29
N MET A 153 -12.89 -19.16 7.98
CA MET A 153 -13.63 -17.92 7.72
C MET A 153 -13.30 -17.38 6.33
N ALA A 154 -14.27 -16.71 5.71
CA ALA A 154 -14.05 -15.98 4.47
C ALA A 154 -14.64 -14.56 4.55
N LYS A 155 -13.98 -13.62 3.90
CA LYS A 155 -14.59 -12.33 3.56
C LYS A 155 -15.23 -12.45 2.18
N LYS A 156 -16.53 -12.19 2.11
CA LYS A 156 -17.32 -12.25 0.87
C LYS A 156 -18.07 -10.94 0.64
N GLY A 157 -18.27 -10.59 -0.62
CA GLY A 157 -19.04 -9.43 -1.03
C GLY A 157 -18.28 -8.51 -1.98
N LYS A 158 -18.90 -7.40 -2.35
CA LYS A 158 -18.29 -6.35 -3.18
C LYS A 158 -17.62 -5.28 -2.28
N PRO A 159 -16.68 -4.48 -2.81
CA PRO A 159 -16.11 -3.35 -2.08
C PRO A 159 -17.22 -2.45 -1.50
N GLY A 160 -17.17 -2.20 -0.18
CA GLY A 160 -18.20 -1.45 0.55
C GLY A 160 -19.30 -2.29 1.20
N GLU A 161 -19.46 -3.58 0.83
CA GLU A 161 -20.46 -4.50 1.40
C GLU A 161 -19.85 -5.85 1.81
N ILE A 162 -18.71 -5.80 2.48
CA ILE A 162 -17.95 -7.00 2.86
C ILE A 162 -18.54 -7.62 4.12
N LYS A 163 -18.80 -8.94 4.08
CA LYS A 163 -19.26 -9.72 5.23
C LYS A 163 -18.26 -10.83 5.57
N LEU A 164 -18.02 -11.04 6.85
CA LEU A 164 -17.24 -12.17 7.34
C LEU A 164 -18.17 -13.38 7.53
N VAL A 165 -17.89 -14.47 6.82
CA VAL A 165 -18.75 -15.66 6.76
C VAL A 165 -17.96 -16.89 7.21
N LYS A 166 -18.59 -17.78 7.97
CA LYS A 166 -18.05 -19.10 8.29
C LYS A 166 -18.14 -20.02 7.07
N LEU A 167 -17.05 -20.71 6.76
CA LEU A 167 -16.99 -21.69 5.67
C LEU A 167 -17.25 -23.12 6.13
N SER A 168 -17.10 -23.39 7.42
CA SER A 168 -17.34 -24.70 8.06
C SER A 168 -17.62 -24.51 9.54
N ASP A 169 -18.37 -25.43 10.13
CA ASP A 169 -18.58 -25.48 11.58
C ASP A 169 -17.46 -26.23 12.32
N LYS A 170 -16.62 -26.94 11.58
CA LYS A 170 -15.50 -27.71 12.15
C LYS A 170 -14.22 -26.86 12.15
N PRO A 171 -13.50 -26.77 13.28
CA PRO A 171 -12.19 -26.12 13.32
C PRO A 171 -11.18 -26.81 12.42
N SER A 172 -10.30 -26.05 11.80
CA SER A 172 -9.16 -26.55 11.05
C SER A 172 -8.18 -27.25 11.97
N LYS A 173 -7.50 -28.29 11.46
CA LYS A 173 -6.46 -29.02 12.17
C LYS A 173 -5.10 -28.71 11.56
N GLU A 174 -4.08 -28.53 12.38
CA GLU A 174 -2.71 -28.25 11.96
C GLU A 174 -2.24 -29.18 10.84
N ARG A 175 -2.45 -30.50 10.99
CA ARG A 175 -2.06 -31.51 9.98
C ARG A 175 -2.76 -31.31 8.62
N GLU A 176 -3.98 -30.80 8.62
CA GLU A 176 -4.73 -30.48 7.39
C GLU A 176 -4.14 -29.23 6.73
N LEU A 177 -3.83 -28.20 7.52
CA LEU A 177 -3.19 -26.98 7.06
C LEU A 177 -1.78 -27.24 6.52
N GLU A 178 -0.97 -28.06 7.22
CA GLU A 178 0.34 -28.50 6.71
C GLU A 178 0.24 -29.20 5.36
N THR A 179 -0.76 -30.08 5.20
CA THR A 179 -0.96 -30.81 3.96
C THR A 179 -1.36 -29.85 2.83
N MET A 180 -2.24 -28.90 3.13
CA MET A 180 -2.68 -27.87 2.19
C MET A 180 -1.53 -26.95 1.78
N ALA A 181 -0.71 -26.51 2.75
CA ALA A 181 0.48 -25.71 2.50
C ALA A 181 1.48 -26.42 1.56
N LYS A 182 1.68 -27.72 1.76
CA LYS A 182 2.51 -28.54 0.87
C LYS A 182 1.97 -28.59 -0.55
N GLU A 183 0.65 -28.81 -0.69
CA GLU A 183 -0.02 -28.81 -2.00
C GLU A 183 0.15 -27.45 -2.71
N ILE A 184 0.01 -26.33 -2.00
CA ILE A 184 0.17 -24.99 -2.53
C ILE A 184 1.60 -24.75 -3.03
N ILE A 185 2.60 -25.03 -2.19
CA ILE A 185 4.02 -24.84 -2.53
C ILE A 185 4.44 -25.73 -3.69
N GLU A 186 4.02 -26.99 -3.71
CA GLU A 186 4.31 -27.92 -4.81
C GLU A 186 3.65 -27.47 -6.12
N HIS A 187 2.43 -26.94 -6.05
CA HIS A 187 1.75 -26.41 -7.23
C HIS A 187 2.46 -25.16 -7.79
N ALA A 188 2.84 -24.23 -6.91
CA ALA A 188 3.53 -22.99 -7.32
C ALA A 188 4.90 -23.25 -7.97
N ARG A 189 5.57 -24.35 -7.63
CA ARG A 189 6.86 -24.73 -8.25
C ARG A 189 6.70 -25.32 -9.66
N VAL A 190 5.51 -25.76 -10.02
CA VAL A 190 5.25 -26.50 -11.28
C VAL A 190 4.41 -25.68 -12.25
N ASP A 191 3.54 -24.82 -11.75
CA ASP A 191 2.68 -23.96 -12.56
C ASP A 191 3.48 -22.71 -13.02
N PRO A 192 3.64 -22.48 -14.36
CA PRO A 192 4.41 -21.33 -14.86
C PRO A 192 3.81 -19.96 -14.51
N GLU A 193 2.50 -19.92 -14.21
CA GLU A 193 1.77 -18.70 -13.82
C GLU A 193 1.80 -18.46 -12.29
N SER A 194 2.50 -19.32 -11.55
CA SER A 194 2.59 -19.26 -10.09
C SER A 194 4.04 -19.22 -9.64
N PHE A 195 4.31 -18.57 -8.50
CA PHE A 195 5.66 -18.48 -7.96
C PHE A 195 5.66 -18.28 -6.44
N ILE A 196 6.78 -18.65 -5.81
CA ILE A 196 7.02 -18.40 -4.39
C ILE A 196 7.73 -17.05 -4.29
N GLU A 197 7.07 -16.08 -3.68
CA GLU A 197 7.57 -14.72 -3.54
C GLU A 197 8.50 -14.58 -2.32
N ILE A 198 8.07 -15.14 -1.19
CA ILE A 198 8.83 -15.12 0.06
C ILE A 198 8.93 -16.54 0.60
N GLU A 199 10.15 -17.01 0.85
CA GLU A 199 10.40 -18.25 1.57
C GLU A 199 11.39 -17.96 2.70
N ARG A 200 10.86 -17.86 3.93
CA ARG A 200 11.63 -17.61 5.15
C ARG A 200 11.24 -18.61 6.22
N GLU A 201 12.07 -18.69 7.25
CA GLU A 201 11.73 -19.50 8.44
C GLU A 201 10.40 -19.00 9.05
N GLY A 202 9.44 -19.91 9.15
CA GLY A 202 8.10 -19.60 9.67
C GLY A 202 7.15 -18.87 8.73
N ALA A 203 7.59 -18.33 7.60
CA ALA A 203 6.74 -17.58 6.68
C ALA A 203 7.00 -17.93 5.21
N THR A 204 5.92 -18.24 4.47
CA THR A 204 6.00 -18.46 3.03
C THR A 204 4.86 -17.68 2.36
N VAL A 205 5.17 -16.87 1.36
CA VAL A 205 4.17 -16.18 0.53
C VAL A 205 4.24 -16.74 -0.88
N VAL A 206 3.10 -17.18 -1.38
CA VAL A 206 2.94 -17.80 -2.70
C VAL A 206 1.95 -16.98 -3.50
N GLN A 207 2.32 -16.59 -4.70
CA GLN A 207 1.38 -16.13 -5.71
C GLN A 207 0.95 -17.34 -6.54
N LEU A 208 -0.32 -17.70 -6.44
CA LEU A 208 -0.93 -18.81 -7.15
C LEU A 208 -1.92 -18.24 -8.17
N ARG A 209 -1.43 -17.94 -9.38
CA ARG A 209 -2.17 -17.17 -10.37
C ARG A 209 -2.70 -15.86 -9.75
N GLU A 210 -4.02 -15.69 -9.67
CA GLU A 210 -4.72 -14.54 -9.11
C GLU A 210 -4.82 -14.55 -7.57
N VAL A 211 -4.45 -15.66 -6.91
CA VAL A 211 -4.61 -15.81 -5.44
C VAL A 211 -3.26 -15.67 -4.74
N ARG A 212 -3.14 -14.70 -3.86
CA ARG A 212 -1.99 -14.56 -2.96
C ARG A 212 -2.24 -15.37 -1.68
N ILE A 213 -1.28 -16.17 -1.29
CA ILE A 213 -1.38 -17.06 -0.15
C ILE A 213 -0.22 -16.80 0.79
N ALA A 214 -0.52 -16.37 2.02
CA ALA A 214 0.43 -16.27 3.11
C ALA A 214 0.28 -17.49 4.02
N ILE A 215 1.37 -18.20 4.24
CA ILE A 215 1.47 -19.36 5.14
C ILE A 215 2.37 -18.94 6.30
N ALA A 216 1.84 -18.92 7.50
CA ALA A 216 2.56 -18.62 8.72
C ALA A 216 2.58 -19.85 9.64
N ARG A 217 3.72 -20.09 10.31
CA ARG A 217 3.94 -21.21 11.23
C ARG A 217 4.91 -20.83 12.34
N PRO A 218 4.89 -21.53 13.49
CA PRO A 218 5.89 -21.31 14.53
C PRO A 218 7.34 -21.45 14.02
N PRO A 219 8.32 -20.66 14.52
CA PRO A 219 8.18 -19.68 15.62
C PRO A 219 7.70 -18.29 15.20
N PHE A 220 7.50 -18.04 13.89
CA PHE A 220 7.07 -16.72 13.38
C PHE A 220 5.64 -16.37 13.85
N SER A 221 4.73 -17.34 13.91
CA SER A 221 3.38 -17.19 14.45
C SER A 221 3.17 -18.14 15.63
N ASP A 222 2.16 -17.89 16.45
CA ASP A 222 1.78 -18.72 17.59
C ASP A 222 1.02 -19.99 17.21
N GLY A 223 0.65 -20.16 15.94
CA GLY A 223 -0.03 -21.30 15.38
C GLY A 223 0.08 -21.36 13.86
N TYR A 224 -0.33 -22.48 13.27
CA TYR A 224 -0.34 -22.65 11.83
C TYR A 224 -1.50 -21.85 11.22
N GLU A 225 -1.22 -21.00 10.25
CA GLU A 225 -2.21 -20.15 9.56
C GLU A 225 -1.97 -20.14 8.06
N ILE A 226 -3.05 -20.20 7.30
CA ILE A 226 -3.07 -19.96 5.85
C ILE A 226 -4.10 -18.87 5.58
N THR A 227 -3.64 -17.72 5.11
CA THR A 227 -4.49 -16.65 4.62
C THR A 227 -4.33 -16.54 3.11
N ALA A 228 -5.44 -16.70 2.39
CA ALA A 228 -5.47 -16.56 0.93
C ALA A 228 -6.33 -15.37 0.54
N VAL A 229 -5.83 -14.51 -0.32
CA VAL A 229 -6.51 -13.30 -0.80
C VAL A 229 -6.60 -13.35 -2.30
N ARG A 230 -7.80 -13.12 -2.83
CA ARG A 230 -8.05 -12.95 -4.26
C ARG A 230 -8.65 -11.55 -4.46
N PRO A 231 -8.05 -10.68 -5.27
CA PRO A 231 -8.70 -9.44 -5.69
C PRO A 231 -10.03 -9.78 -6.38
N ILE A 232 -11.08 -9.02 -6.11
CA ILE A 232 -12.32 -9.14 -6.89
C ILE A 232 -12.10 -8.35 -8.17
N ALA A 233 -12.01 -9.06 -9.28
CA ALA A 233 -11.83 -8.50 -10.61
C ALA A 233 -13.13 -7.93 -11.17
N ASP A 234 -13.00 -7.09 -12.21
CA ASP A 234 -14.01 -6.46 -13.06
C ASP A 234 -14.76 -5.25 -12.49
N VAL A 235 -14.06 -4.38 -11.74
CA VAL A 235 -14.54 -3.01 -11.55
C VAL A 235 -13.94 -2.15 -12.68
N LYS A 236 -14.78 -1.64 -13.56
CA LYS A 236 -14.38 -0.70 -14.61
C LYS A 236 -14.32 0.73 -14.08
N LEU A 237 -13.61 1.60 -14.80
CA LEU A 237 -13.49 3.00 -14.40
C LEU A 237 -14.86 3.71 -14.36
N GLU A 238 -15.80 3.29 -15.22
CA GLU A 238 -17.16 3.80 -15.29
C GLU A 238 -17.98 3.51 -14.01
N ASP A 239 -17.66 2.42 -13.30
CA ASP A 239 -18.37 2.02 -12.07
C ASP A 239 -18.10 3.00 -10.90
N TYR A 240 -17.04 3.82 -11.01
CA TYR A 240 -16.70 4.83 -9.99
C TYR A 240 -17.49 6.15 -10.12
N SER A 241 -18.42 6.27 -11.07
CA SER A 241 -19.26 7.46 -11.29
C SER A 241 -18.44 8.76 -11.35
N LEU A 242 -17.37 8.77 -12.13
CA LEU A 242 -16.47 9.89 -12.30
C LEU A 242 -17.19 11.07 -12.99
N SER A 243 -16.85 12.30 -12.59
CA SER A 243 -17.29 13.47 -13.35
C SER A 243 -16.63 13.48 -14.74
N GLU A 244 -17.31 14.05 -15.74
CA GLU A 244 -16.73 14.24 -17.08
C GLU A 244 -15.44 15.07 -17.03
N LYS A 245 -15.36 16.01 -16.09
CA LYS A 245 -14.17 16.84 -15.84
C LYS A 245 -12.98 15.98 -15.40
N LEU A 246 -13.21 15.03 -14.50
CA LEU A 246 -12.17 14.11 -14.02
C LEU A 246 -11.78 13.11 -15.10
N LEU A 247 -12.73 12.53 -15.82
CA LEU A 247 -12.45 11.64 -16.95
C LEU A 247 -11.60 12.32 -18.03
N ARG A 248 -11.93 13.57 -18.37
CA ARG A 248 -11.12 14.38 -19.29
C ARG A 248 -9.72 14.62 -18.74
N ARG A 249 -9.60 14.94 -17.44
CA ARG A 249 -8.31 15.12 -16.78
C ARG A 249 -7.44 13.89 -16.87
N LEU A 250 -7.99 12.71 -16.51
CA LEU A 250 -7.28 11.43 -16.57
C LEU A 250 -6.85 11.07 -18.00
N ARG A 251 -7.69 11.38 -18.99
CA ARG A 251 -7.41 11.09 -20.41
C ARG A 251 -6.31 11.97 -20.99
N GLU A 252 -6.28 13.26 -20.67
CA GLU A 252 -5.50 14.24 -21.41
C GLU A 252 -4.29 14.78 -20.65
N ARG A 253 -4.35 14.85 -19.31
CA ARG A 253 -3.41 15.65 -18.51
C ARG A 253 -2.97 15.07 -17.19
N ALA A 254 -3.45 13.94 -16.77
CA ALA A 254 -3.01 13.34 -15.52
C ALA A 254 -1.80 12.45 -15.77
N GLU A 255 -0.62 13.02 -15.59
CA GLU A 255 0.64 12.32 -15.84
C GLU A 255 1.30 11.85 -14.54
N GLY A 256 0.98 12.47 -13.40
CA GLY A 256 1.44 12.09 -12.07
C GLY A 256 0.26 11.92 -11.12
N VAL A 257 -0.28 10.72 -11.00
CA VAL A 257 -1.46 10.41 -10.20
C VAL A 257 -1.08 9.66 -8.93
N LEU A 258 -1.51 10.14 -7.75
CA LEU A 258 -1.46 9.35 -6.52
C LEU A 258 -2.87 8.86 -6.16
N VAL A 259 -3.00 7.55 -6.05
CA VAL A 259 -4.21 6.89 -5.56
C VAL A 259 -4.02 6.59 -4.07
N ALA A 260 -4.73 7.34 -3.23
CA ALA A 260 -4.54 7.36 -1.79
C ALA A 260 -5.76 6.79 -1.04
N GLY A 261 -5.53 6.20 0.11
CA GLY A 261 -6.60 5.71 0.99
C GLY A 261 -6.10 4.71 2.03
N PRO A 262 -6.94 4.36 3.03
CA PRO A 262 -6.59 3.37 4.04
C PRO A 262 -6.42 1.96 3.45
N PRO A 263 -5.85 1.01 4.19
CA PRO A 263 -5.81 -0.40 3.79
C PRO A 263 -7.21 -0.94 3.49
N GLY A 264 -7.35 -1.71 2.38
CA GLY A 264 -8.65 -2.27 1.98
C GLY A 264 -9.65 -1.28 1.37
N ALA A 265 -9.26 -0.04 1.10
CA ALA A 265 -10.14 0.99 0.53
C ALA A 265 -10.49 0.81 -0.95
N GLY A 266 -9.88 -0.14 -1.66
CA GLY A 266 -10.08 -0.36 -3.10
C GLY A 266 -9.12 0.41 -4.00
N LYS A 267 -7.96 0.84 -3.49
CA LYS A 267 -6.95 1.59 -4.26
C LYS A 267 -6.38 0.81 -5.44
N SER A 268 -5.91 -0.42 -5.19
CA SER A 268 -5.35 -1.28 -6.24
C SER A 268 -6.41 -1.63 -7.29
N THR A 269 -7.66 -1.85 -6.87
CA THR A 269 -8.80 -2.07 -7.79
C THR A 269 -9.05 -0.85 -8.69
N PHE A 270 -9.00 0.37 -8.13
CA PHE A 270 -9.12 1.59 -8.93
C PHE A 270 -7.93 1.78 -9.88
N SER A 271 -6.71 1.50 -9.41
CA SER A 271 -5.50 1.62 -10.24
C SER A 271 -5.49 0.60 -11.37
N GLN A 272 -6.04 -0.59 -11.14
CA GLN A 272 -6.28 -1.60 -12.15
C GLN A 272 -7.28 -1.13 -13.21
N ALA A 273 -8.45 -0.58 -12.78
CA ALA A 273 -9.42 0.00 -13.68
C ALA A 273 -8.83 1.16 -14.52
N LEU A 274 -7.95 1.96 -13.90
CA LEU A 274 -7.24 3.05 -14.56
C LEU A 274 -6.20 2.53 -15.58
N ALA A 275 -5.51 1.43 -15.27
CA ALA A 275 -4.58 0.78 -16.19
C ALA A 275 -5.29 0.28 -17.45
N GLU A 276 -6.43 -0.41 -17.28
CA GLU A 276 -7.26 -0.86 -18.40
C GLU A 276 -7.81 0.32 -19.22
N PHE A 277 -8.26 1.37 -18.54
CA PHE A 277 -8.71 2.59 -19.21
C PHE A 277 -7.63 3.21 -20.10
N TYR A 278 -6.39 3.35 -19.61
CA TYR A 278 -5.29 3.87 -20.42
C TYR A 278 -4.95 2.93 -21.60
N LYS A 279 -4.97 1.61 -21.39
CA LYS A 279 -4.78 0.65 -22.46
C LYS A 279 -5.86 0.80 -23.56
N GLU A 280 -7.13 0.94 -23.17
CA GLU A 280 -8.25 1.17 -24.10
C GLU A 280 -8.12 2.48 -24.87
N GLN A 281 -7.39 3.47 -24.34
CA GLN A 281 -7.01 4.69 -25.05
C GLN A 281 -5.81 4.50 -26.02
N GLY A 282 -5.34 3.27 -26.19
CA GLY A 282 -4.20 2.94 -27.05
C GLY A 282 -2.84 3.29 -26.45
N ARG A 283 -2.75 3.43 -25.12
CA ARG A 283 -1.50 3.72 -24.40
C ARG A 283 -0.78 2.42 -24.06
N ILE A 284 0.54 2.46 -24.09
CA ILE A 284 1.40 1.37 -23.58
C ILE A 284 1.46 1.48 -22.06
N VAL A 285 0.80 0.56 -21.39
CA VAL A 285 0.73 0.52 -19.91
C VAL A 285 1.57 -0.63 -19.38
N LYS A 286 2.29 -0.40 -18.30
CA LYS A 286 3.05 -1.39 -17.56
C LYS A 286 2.77 -1.25 -16.07
N THR A 287 3.08 -2.28 -15.28
CA THR A 287 2.97 -2.20 -13.83
C THR A 287 4.31 -2.48 -13.15
N MET A 288 4.49 -1.94 -11.96
CA MET A 288 5.58 -2.22 -11.02
C MET A 288 4.94 -2.63 -9.70
N GLU A 289 5.13 -3.87 -9.30
CA GLU A 289 4.39 -4.46 -8.18
C GLU A 289 5.30 -5.31 -7.30
N SER A 290 5.07 -5.25 -6.00
CA SER A 290 5.71 -6.14 -5.05
C SER A 290 4.75 -6.43 -3.88
N PRO A 291 4.02 -7.54 -3.98
CA PRO A 291 3.94 -8.58 -5.02
C PRO A 291 3.05 -8.19 -6.22
N ARG A 292 3.13 -8.97 -7.30
CA ARG A 292 2.24 -8.81 -8.46
C ARG A 292 0.85 -9.36 -8.14
N ASP A 293 -0.12 -8.50 -7.96
CA ASP A 293 -1.49 -8.86 -7.60
C ASP A 293 -2.58 -8.02 -8.28
N LEU A 294 -2.18 -7.09 -9.15
CA LEU A 294 -3.14 -6.41 -10.01
C LEU A 294 -3.70 -7.40 -11.04
N LEU A 295 -5.01 -7.40 -11.21
CA LEU A 295 -5.67 -8.18 -12.25
C LEU A 295 -5.84 -7.31 -13.48
N VAL A 296 -4.89 -7.38 -14.39
CA VAL A 296 -4.88 -6.63 -15.65
C VAL A 296 -4.82 -7.59 -16.83
N SER A 297 -5.25 -7.11 -17.98
CA SER A 297 -5.25 -7.88 -19.23
C SER A 297 -3.83 -8.25 -19.66
N GLU A 298 -3.71 -9.29 -20.51
CA GLU A 298 -2.41 -9.84 -20.95
C GLU A 298 -1.55 -8.83 -21.74
N GLU A 299 -2.16 -7.78 -22.29
CA GLU A 299 -1.46 -6.70 -22.99
C GLU A 299 -0.67 -5.79 -22.03
N ILE A 300 -1.05 -5.76 -20.74
CA ILE A 300 -0.35 -5.00 -19.71
C ILE A 300 0.70 -5.90 -19.04
N THR A 301 1.97 -5.68 -19.35
CA THR A 301 3.05 -6.45 -18.71
C THR A 301 3.24 -6.02 -17.27
N GLN A 302 3.22 -6.99 -16.36
CA GLN A 302 3.43 -6.80 -14.92
C GLN A 302 4.87 -7.12 -14.55
N TYR A 303 5.57 -6.16 -13.93
CA TYR A 303 6.95 -6.29 -13.50
C TYR A 303 7.05 -6.41 -11.98
N ALA A 304 7.79 -7.43 -11.53
CA ALA A 304 8.23 -7.58 -10.14
C ALA A 304 9.62 -6.92 -9.95
N PRO A 305 10.10 -6.77 -8.70
CA PRO A 305 11.46 -6.30 -8.44
C PRO A 305 12.52 -7.19 -9.10
N LEU A 306 13.29 -6.64 -10.04
CA LEU A 306 14.38 -7.36 -10.70
C LEU A 306 15.50 -7.63 -9.68
N GLU A 307 15.85 -8.89 -9.47
CA GLU A 307 16.81 -9.32 -8.44
C GLU A 307 16.45 -8.83 -7.02
N GLY A 308 15.16 -8.64 -6.75
CA GLY A 308 14.66 -8.11 -5.47
C GLY A 308 14.78 -6.58 -5.31
N ASP A 309 15.10 -5.86 -6.39
CA ASP A 309 15.28 -4.42 -6.41
C ASP A 309 14.37 -3.74 -7.44
N MET A 310 13.47 -2.87 -6.96
CA MET A 310 12.53 -2.16 -7.80
C MET A 310 13.19 -1.04 -8.64
N GLU A 311 14.33 -0.49 -8.20
CA GLU A 311 15.08 0.50 -8.95
C GLU A 311 15.63 -0.10 -10.25
N LYS A 312 16.16 -1.33 -10.21
CA LYS A 312 16.57 -2.07 -11.42
C LYS A 312 15.40 -2.32 -12.37
N THR A 313 14.20 -2.53 -11.84
CA THR A 313 12.99 -2.67 -12.65
C THR A 313 12.65 -1.35 -13.33
N ALA A 314 12.76 -0.22 -12.64
CA ALA A 314 12.54 1.11 -13.18
C ALA A 314 13.53 1.42 -14.32
N ASP A 315 14.81 1.06 -14.17
CA ASP A 315 15.84 1.23 -15.23
C ASP A 315 15.42 0.50 -16.52
N ILE A 316 14.90 -0.72 -16.41
CA ILE A 316 14.40 -1.45 -17.57
C ILE A 316 13.17 -0.78 -18.17
N LEU A 317 12.25 -0.28 -17.33
CA LEU A 317 11.03 0.37 -17.81
C LEU A 317 11.34 1.69 -18.54
N LEU A 318 12.32 2.45 -18.11
CA LEU A 318 12.77 3.64 -18.82
C LEU A 318 13.30 3.32 -20.24
N LEU A 319 13.92 2.15 -20.44
CA LEU A 319 14.34 1.67 -21.76
C LEU A 319 13.15 1.21 -22.61
N VAL A 320 12.13 0.62 -22.01
CA VAL A 320 10.91 0.15 -22.69
C VAL A 320 9.98 1.31 -23.09
N ARG A 321 10.08 2.46 -22.41
CA ARG A 321 9.32 3.70 -22.66
C ARG A 321 7.80 3.49 -22.67
N PRO A 322 7.19 3.03 -21.57
CA PRO A 322 5.74 2.98 -21.49
C PRO A 322 5.15 4.39 -21.44
N ASP A 323 3.91 4.56 -21.91
CA ASP A 323 3.17 5.81 -21.75
C ASP A 323 2.78 6.01 -20.27
N TYR A 324 2.34 4.91 -19.60
CA TYR A 324 1.98 4.90 -18.19
C TYR A 324 2.56 3.71 -17.46
N THR A 325 2.95 3.93 -16.22
CA THR A 325 3.34 2.87 -15.28
C THR A 325 2.51 2.96 -14.00
N ILE A 326 1.86 1.87 -13.64
CA ILE A 326 1.17 1.74 -12.36
C ILE A 326 2.17 1.20 -11.35
N TYR A 327 2.51 1.99 -10.34
CA TYR A 327 3.39 1.57 -9.26
C TYR A 327 2.54 1.25 -8.03
N ASP A 328 2.23 -0.03 -7.84
CA ASP A 328 1.44 -0.46 -6.68
C ASP A 328 2.30 -0.47 -5.42
N GLU A 329 1.74 0.05 -4.33
CA GLU A 329 2.35 0.08 -3.00
C GLU A 329 3.64 0.92 -2.86
N VAL A 330 3.59 2.20 -3.19
CA VAL A 330 4.65 3.18 -2.88
C VAL A 330 4.70 3.44 -1.37
N ARG A 331 5.67 2.87 -0.65
CA ARG A 331 5.73 2.88 0.82
C ARG A 331 6.96 3.56 1.39
N LYS A 332 8.15 3.21 0.88
CA LYS A 332 9.45 3.62 1.42
C LYS A 332 9.97 4.87 0.71
N THR A 333 10.93 5.55 1.32
CA THR A 333 11.58 6.73 0.70
C THR A 333 12.14 6.42 -0.68
N ARG A 334 12.71 5.22 -0.87
CA ARG A 334 13.24 4.77 -2.17
C ARG A 334 12.15 4.67 -3.22
N ASP A 335 10.97 4.15 -2.87
CA ASP A 335 9.85 4.01 -3.80
C ASP A 335 9.37 5.38 -4.31
N PHE A 336 9.32 6.40 -3.41
CA PHE A 336 8.96 7.76 -3.80
C PHE A 336 10.02 8.41 -4.71
N LYS A 337 11.31 8.09 -4.52
CA LYS A 337 12.37 8.54 -5.42
C LYS A 337 12.24 7.90 -6.80
N ILE A 338 12.05 6.58 -6.86
CA ILE A 338 11.83 5.86 -8.12
C ILE A 338 10.61 6.44 -8.87
N PHE A 339 9.50 6.67 -8.16
CA PHE A 339 8.30 7.29 -8.74
C PHE A 339 8.61 8.68 -9.33
N ALA A 340 9.35 9.50 -8.58
CA ALA A 340 9.75 10.82 -9.01
C ALA A 340 10.67 10.79 -10.25
N ASP A 341 11.69 9.94 -10.23
CA ASP A 341 12.67 9.83 -11.31
C ASP A 341 12.03 9.35 -12.62
N MET A 342 11.16 8.36 -12.56
CA MET A 342 10.40 7.89 -13.72
C MET A 342 9.46 8.98 -14.26
N ARG A 343 8.78 9.71 -13.37
CA ARG A 343 7.90 10.81 -13.77
C ARG A 343 8.66 11.95 -14.44
N LEU A 344 9.82 12.33 -13.88
CA LEU A 344 10.69 13.37 -14.44
C LEU A 344 11.36 12.94 -15.76
N ALA A 345 11.53 11.64 -15.97
CA ALA A 345 11.97 11.09 -17.25
C ALA A 345 10.86 11.07 -18.32
N GLY A 346 9.63 11.52 -17.99
CA GLY A 346 8.51 11.67 -18.92
C GLY A 346 7.53 10.50 -18.98
N VAL A 347 7.65 9.51 -18.09
CA VAL A 347 6.68 8.42 -17.98
C VAL A 347 5.46 8.90 -17.19
N GLY A 348 4.26 8.64 -17.66
CA GLY A 348 3.04 8.82 -16.87
C GLY A 348 3.03 7.84 -15.69
N MET A 349 2.91 8.34 -14.47
CA MET A 349 3.00 7.52 -13.26
C MET A 349 1.69 7.52 -12.47
N VAL A 350 1.22 6.34 -12.11
CA VAL A 350 0.13 6.17 -11.14
C VAL A 350 0.70 5.43 -9.92
N GLY A 351 0.78 6.10 -8.79
CA GLY A 351 1.31 5.53 -7.55
C GLY A 351 0.20 5.23 -6.54
N VAL A 352 0.22 4.04 -5.96
CA VAL A 352 -0.71 3.66 -4.89
C VAL A 352 -0.05 3.87 -3.53
N VAL A 353 -0.67 4.72 -2.69
CA VAL A 353 -0.15 5.08 -1.38
C VAL A 353 -1.18 4.86 -0.27
N HIS A 354 -0.71 4.43 0.89
CA HIS A 354 -1.54 4.39 2.09
C HIS A 354 -1.63 5.78 2.72
N ALA A 355 -2.85 6.28 2.91
CA ALA A 355 -3.10 7.56 3.55
C ALA A 355 -4.46 7.53 4.26
N THR A 356 -4.61 8.30 5.34
CA THR A 356 -5.89 8.45 6.06
C THR A 356 -6.71 9.59 5.51
N ARG A 357 -6.05 10.58 4.91
CA ARG A 357 -6.65 11.73 4.21
C ARG A 357 -5.93 11.93 2.87
N GLY A 358 -6.59 12.54 1.90
CA GLY A 358 -5.98 12.78 0.59
C GLY A 358 -4.71 13.65 0.65
N ILE A 359 -4.67 14.64 1.54
CA ILE A 359 -3.49 15.49 1.73
C ILE A 359 -2.27 14.74 2.26
N ASP A 360 -2.49 13.69 3.08
CA ASP A 360 -1.40 12.89 3.65
C ASP A 360 -0.56 12.21 2.56
N ALA A 361 -1.15 11.92 1.40
CA ALA A 361 -0.42 11.37 0.25
C ALA A 361 0.67 12.32 -0.26
N LEU A 362 0.37 13.63 -0.31
CA LEU A 362 1.36 14.65 -0.69
C LEU A 362 2.39 14.89 0.42
N GLN A 363 1.97 14.82 1.68
CA GLN A 363 2.89 14.94 2.81
C GLN A 363 3.95 13.85 2.81
N ARG A 364 3.64 12.66 2.28
CA ARG A 364 4.64 11.58 2.14
C ARG A 364 5.77 11.89 1.15
N LEU A 365 5.56 12.82 0.22
CA LEU A 365 6.61 13.32 -0.68
C LEU A 365 7.53 14.34 0.00
N ILE A 366 7.00 15.08 0.99
CA ILE A 366 7.75 16.11 1.71
C ILE A 366 8.94 15.48 2.43
N GLY A 367 10.12 16.07 2.25
CA GLY A 367 11.39 15.57 2.79
C GLY A 367 11.97 14.34 2.08
N ARG A 368 11.28 13.82 1.03
CA ARG A 368 11.77 12.74 0.17
C ARG A 368 12.16 13.21 -1.22
N VAL A 369 11.46 14.22 -1.71
CA VAL A 369 11.76 14.95 -2.94
C VAL A 369 11.77 16.44 -2.64
N GLU A 370 12.44 17.22 -3.47
CA GLU A 370 12.48 18.68 -3.33
C GLU A 370 11.06 19.27 -3.47
N LEU A 371 10.70 20.19 -2.59
CA LEU A 371 9.35 20.73 -2.52
C LEU A 371 8.88 21.31 -3.86
N GLY A 372 9.73 22.08 -4.54
CA GLY A 372 9.42 22.69 -5.84
C GLY A 372 9.15 21.68 -6.96
N MET A 373 9.63 20.44 -6.81
CA MET A 373 9.46 19.37 -7.80
C MET A 373 8.13 18.61 -7.62
N ILE A 374 7.51 18.66 -6.45
CA ILE A 374 6.29 17.89 -6.15
C ILE A 374 5.21 18.10 -7.21
N PRO A 375 4.86 19.34 -7.67
CA PRO A 375 3.82 19.54 -8.70
C PRO A 375 4.18 19.02 -10.09
N GLN A 376 5.47 18.78 -10.37
CA GLN A 376 5.93 18.15 -11.61
C GLN A 376 5.84 16.61 -11.53
N ILE A 377 5.93 16.08 -10.31
CA ILE A 377 5.87 14.64 -10.04
C ILE A 377 4.43 14.20 -9.84
N VAL A 378 3.63 14.99 -9.11
CA VAL A 378 2.22 14.70 -8.81
C VAL A 378 1.34 15.89 -9.16
N ASP A 379 0.46 15.68 -10.10
CA ASP A 379 -0.50 16.69 -10.55
C ASP A 379 -1.94 16.40 -10.06
N THR A 380 -2.23 15.15 -9.71
CA THR A 380 -3.56 14.71 -9.30
C THR A 380 -3.47 13.71 -8.14
N VAL A 381 -4.31 13.89 -7.12
CA VAL A 381 -4.46 12.93 -6.01
C VAL A 381 -5.91 12.48 -5.94
N VAL A 382 -6.14 11.17 -6.02
CA VAL A 382 -7.46 10.55 -5.89
C VAL A 382 -7.53 9.84 -4.55
N PHE A 383 -8.37 10.32 -3.65
CA PHE A 383 -8.57 9.71 -2.33
C PHE A 383 -9.78 8.78 -2.33
N ILE A 384 -9.52 7.51 -2.03
CA ILE A 384 -10.51 6.42 -2.05
C ILE A 384 -10.75 5.93 -0.63
N LYS A 385 -12.01 5.76 -0.28
CA LYS A 385 -12.46 5.14 0.98
C LYS A 385 -13.70 4.32 0.71
N ASP A 386 -13.76 3.12 1.29
CA ASP A 386 -14.90 2.19 1.17
C ASP A 386 -15.31 1.92 -0.30
N GLY A 387 -14.32 1.74 -1.18
CA GLY A 387 -14.51 1.47 -2.60
C GLY A 387 -14.99 2.65 -3.44
N LYS A 388 -15.09 3.86 -2.87
CA LYS A 388 -15.60 5.06 -3.55
C LYS A 388 -14.57 6.19 -3.53
N ILE A 389 -14.55 7.00 -4.59
CA ILE A 389 -13.78 8.24 -4.60
C ILE A 389 -14.47 9.23 -3.67
N GLN A 390 -13.76 9.63 -2.62
CA GLN A 390 -14.26 10.60 -1.66
C GLN A 390 -13.82 12.02 -2.02
N LYS A 391 -12.62 12.16 -2.58
CA LYS A 391 -12.00 13.43 -2.86
C LYS A 391 -10.98 13.32 -3.98
N VAL A 392 -10.91 14.35 -4.80
CA VAL A 392 -9.84 14.49 -5.80
C VAL A 392 -9.19 15.85 -5.60
N TYR A 393 -7.87 15.88 -5.58
CA TYR A 393 -7.09 17.11 -5.53
C TYR A 393 -6.31 17.32 -6.82
N LYS A 394 -6.23 18.58 -7.20
CA LYS A 394 -5.32 19.09 -8.22
C LYS A 394 -4.17 19.80 -7.52
N VAL A 395 -2.95 19.49 -7.91
CA VAL A 395 -1.73 20.07 -7.35
C VAL A 395 -1.15 21.06 -8.33
N ASN A 396 -0.97 22.30 -7.90
CA ASN A 396 -0.44 23.38 -8.72
C ASN A 396 0.75 24.06 -8.04
N PHE A 397 1.66 24.56 -8.84
CA PHE A 397 2.75 25.42 -8.38
C PHE A 397 2.41 26.89 -8.64
N THR A 398 2.70 27.75 -7.69
CA THR A 398 2.59 29.21 -7.85
C THR A 398 3.63 29.93 -7.00
N VAL A 399 3.94 31.17 -7.36
CA VAL A 399 4.76 32.06 -6.53
C VAL A 399 3.84 33.17 -6.02
N LYS A 400 3.62 33.18 -4.72
CA LYS A 400 2.77 34.17 -4.06
C LYS A 400 3.15 34.34 -2.59
N VAL A 401 2.57 35.35 -1.98
CA VAL A 401 2.58 35.44 -0.52
C VAL A 401 1.63 34.36 0.02
N PRO A 402 2.12 33.42 0.86
CA PRO A 402 1.27 32.41 1.45
C PRO A 402 0.12 33.05 2.23
N GLY A 403 -1.01 32.36 2.27
CA GLY A 403 -2.17 32.83 3.01
C GLY A 403 -1.82 33.14 4.48
N GLY A 404 -2.27 34.30 4.94
CA GLY A 404 -1.98 34.80 6.30
C GLY A 404 -0.69 35.59 6.48
N MET A 405 0.11 35.78 5.43
CA MET A 405 1.23 36.73 5.39
C MET A 405 0.81 37.99 4.62
N THR A 406 1.29 39.14 5.04
CA THR A 406 0.79 40.43 4.50
C THR A 406 1.83 41.27 3.74
N GLU A 407 3.10 40.87 3.75
CA GLU A 407 4.20 41.64 3.14
C GLU A 407 4.58 41.05 1.78
N ALA A 408 4.69 41.89 0.75
CA ALA A 408 5.03 41.48 -0.63
C ALA A 408 6.43 40.79 -0.72
N ASP A 409 7.37 41.19 0.14
CA ASP A 409 8.72 40.59 0.22
C ASP A 409 8.72 39.11 0.72
N LEU A 410 7.57 38.63 1.16
CA LEU A 410 7.38 37.24 1.60
C LEU A 410 6.86 36.32 0.49
N ALA A 411 6.77 36.79 -0.75
CA ALA A 411 6.42 35.94 -1.90
C ALA A 411 7.43 34.79 -2.04
N ARG A 412 6.92 33.58 -2.15
CA ARG A 412 7.71 32.36 -2.23
C ARG A 412 7.02 31.29 -3.07
N PRO A 413 7.74 30.24 -3.46
CA PRO A 413 7.12 29.06 -4.04
C PRO A 413 6.08 28.44 -3.10
N VAL A 414 4.87 28.25 -3.59
CA VAL A 414 3.74 27.66 -2.87
C VAL A 414 3.14 26.57 -3.73
N ILE A 415 2.92 25.40 -3.16
CA ILE A 415 2.13 24.35 -3.76
C ILE A 415 0.69 24.53 -3.30
N GLU A 416 -0.21 24.80 -4.23
CA GLU A 416 -1.64 24.86 -3.97
C GLU A 416 -2.26 23.48 -4.21
N VAL A 417 -2.91 22.95 -3.19
CA VAL A 417 -3.71 21.74 -3.26
C VAL A 417 -5.16 22.15 -3.33
N ARG A 418 -5.75 21.98 -4.52
CA ARG A 418 -7.10 22.44 -4.82
C ARG A 418 -8.08 21.27 -4.87
N ASP A 419 -9.28 21.45 -4.34
CA ASP A 419 -10.41 20.59 -4.66
C ASP A 419 -10.61 20.59 -6.18
N PHE A 420 -10.58 19.39 -6.78
CA PHE A 420 -10.65 19.27 -8.23
C PHE A 420 -11.97 19.73 -8.81
N GLU A 421 -13.09 19.43 -8.14
CA GLU A 421 -14.43 19.77 -8.63
C GLU A 421 -14.75 21.25 -8.46
N LYS A 422 -14.47 21.79 -7.27
CA LYS A 422 -14.78 23.18 -6.91
C LYS A 422 -13.72 24.18 -7.36
N ASP A 423 -12.51 23.70 -7.68
CA ASP A 423 -11.32 24.51 -7.97
C ASP A 423 -10.93 25.50 -6.84
N GLU A 424 -11.34 25.17 -5.60
CA GLU A 424 -11.02 25.94 -4.41
C GLU A 424 -9.71 25.44 -3.80
N VAL A 425 -8.84 26.35 -3.32
CA VAL A 425 -7.62 25.98 -2.59
C VAL A 425 -8.02 25.46 -1.22
N GLU A 426 -7.68 24.21 -0.93
CA GLU A 426 -7.90 23.59 0.39
C GLU A 426 -6.65 23.61 1.26
N TYR A 427 -5.46 23.47 0.65
CA TYR A 427 -4.19 23.51 1.36
C TYR A 427 -3.15 24.30 0.58
N GLU A 428 -2.24 24.92 1.32
CA GLU A 428 -1.03 25.54 0.81
C GLU A 428 0.18 24.89 1.46
N ILE A 429 1.16 24.47 0.65
CA ILE A 429 2.41 23.88 1.13
C ILE A 429 3.56 24.78 0.72
N TYR A 430 4.36 25.22 1.65
CA TYR A 430 5.49 26.10 1.41
C TYR A 430 6.58 25.95 2.47
N THR A 431 7.79 26.41 2.18
CA THR A 431 8.88 26.44 3.17
C THR A 431 8.87 27.75 3.94
N PHE A 432 9.09 27.65 5.24
CA PHE A 432 9.30 28.79 6.12
C PHE A 432 10.57 28.55 6.97
N GLY A 433 11.66 29.22 6.62
CA GLY A 433 12.98 28.87 7.14
C GLY A 433 13.42 27.51 6.62
N GLU A 434 13.79 26.62 7.51
CA GLU A 434 14.17 25.22 7.19
C GLU A 434 12.98 24.24 7.22
N GLU A 435 11.76 24.72 7.53
CA GLU A 435 10.61 23.87 7.77
C GLU A 435 9.59 23.95 6.62
N THR A 436 8.96 22.82 6.33
CA THR A 436 7.82 22.76 5.39
C THR A 436 6.51 22.86 6.17
N VAL A 437 5.70 23.83 5.80
CA VAL A 437 4.38 24.09 6.40
C VAL A 437 3.30 23.63 5.44
N VAL A 438 2.35 22.84 5.95
CA VAL A 438 1.11 22.47 5.25
C VAL A 438 -0.04 23.19 5.93
N MET A 439 -0.61 24.18 5.28
CA MET A 439 -1.63 25.04 5.85
C MET A 439 -2.99 24.80 5.21
N PRO A 440 -4.05 24.47 5.98
CA PRO A 440 -5.40 24.43 5.46
C PRO A 440 -5.86 25.83 5.04
N SER A 441 -6.45 25.98 3.85
CA SER A 441 -6.95 27.26 3.34
C SER A 441 -8.12 27.82 4.17
N THR A 442 -8.85 26.99 4.90
CA THR A 442 -9.88 27.41 5.85
C THR A 442 -9.34 28.23 7.02
N ALA A 443 -8.06 28.04 7.37
CA ALA A 443 -7.36 28.88 8.36
C ALA A 443 -7.01 30.27 7.77
N VAL A 444 -6.98 30.38 6.43
CA VAL A 444 -6.83 31.63 5.67
C VAL A 444 -8.20 32.08 5.18
N ARG A 445 -9.14 32.32 6.09
CA ARG A 445 -10.28 33.13 5.71
C ARG A 445 -9.72 34.44 5.18
N LYS A 446 -10.01 34.77 3.89
CA LYS A 446 -9.84 36.11 3.34
C LYS A 446 -10.25 37.10 4.44
N GLU A 447 -9.36 37.98 4.84
CA GLU A 447 -9.80 39.09 5.69
C GLU A 447 -11.00 39.73 4.99
N LYS A 448 -12.19 39.49 5.54
CA LYS A 448 -13.41 40.06 5.02
C LYS A 448 -13.17 41.56 4.98
N LYS A 449 -13.43 42.21 3.85
CA LYS A 449 -13.32 43.64 3.73
C LYS A 449 -14.02 44.28 4.94
N PRO A 450 -13.52 45.38 5.51
CA PRO A 450 -14.17 46.02 6.65
C PRO A 450 -15.68 46.26 6.43
N SER A 451 -16.10 46.52 5.19
CA SER A 451 -17.50 46.61 4.79
C SER A 451 -18.27 45.29 4.91
N GLU A 452 -17.64 44.14 4.58
CA GLU A 452 -18.28 42.83 4.73
C GLU A 452 -18.40 42.41 6.19
N LYS A 453 -17.42 42.76 7.04
CA LYS A 453 -17.49 42.53 8.51
C LYS A 453 -18.62 43.34 9.12
N LEU A 454 -18.77 44.62 8.75
CA LEU A 454 -19.85 45.48 9.19
C LEU A 454 -21.22 44.96 8.73
N ALA A 455 -21.34 44.54 7.47
CA ALA A 455 -22.57 43.98 6.94
C ALA A 455 -22.95 42.66 7.61
N ALA A 456 -21.98 41.73 7.85
CA ALA A 456 -22.21 40.47 8.57
C ALA A 456 -22.68 40.75 10.02
N GLU A 457 -22.04 41.72 10.69
CA GLU A 457 -22.42 42.06 12.07
C GLU A 457 -23.82 42.68 12.11
N ARG A 458 -24.19 43.48 11.10
CA ARG A 458 -25.53 44.04 10.97
C ARG A 458 -26.60 42.96 10.79
N VAL A 459 -26.34 41.97 9.90
CA VAL A 459 -27.22 40.81 9.72
C VAL A 459 -27.36 40.05 11.05
N ARG A 460 -26.25 39.78 11.73
CA ARG A 460 -26.22 39.09 13.02
C ARG A 460 -27.03 39.80 14.10
N GLN A 461 -26.90 41.12 14.21
CA GLN A 461 -27.66 41.92 15.17
C GLN A 461 -29.16 41.87 14.88
N GLU A 462 -29.59 41.96 13.63
CA GLU A 462 -31.00 41.89 13.27
C GLU A 462 -31.60 40.51 13.55
N ILE A 463 -30.86 39.43 13.28
CA ILE A 463 -31.27 38.06 13.63
C ILE A 463 -31.33 37.87 15.15
N LYS A 464 -30.39 38.42 15.91
CA LYS A 464 -30.40 38.35 17.39
C LYS A 464 -31.57 39.12 18.02
N LYS A 465 -32.11 40.16 17.38
CA LYS A 465 -33.34 40.81 17.84
C LYS A 465 -34.55 39.88 17.82
N ILE A 466 -34.56 38.93 16.85
CA ILE A 466 -35.65 37.97 16.68
C ILE A 466 -35.39 36.71 17.57
N ALA A 467 -34.14 36.28 17.68
CA ALA A 467 -33.72 35.12 18.42
C ALA A 467 -32.52 35.43 19.35
N PRO A 468 -32.74 36.15 20.48
CA PRO A 468 -31.65 36.66 21.33
C PRO A 468 -30.72 35.57 21.92
N LYS A 469 -31.26 34.40 22.18
CA LYS A 469 -30.49 33.24 22.76
C LYS A 469 -29.91 32.30 21.72
N ALA A 470 -30.10 32.58 20.41
CA ALA A 470 -29.57 31.72 19.35
C ALA A 470 -28.08 31.95 19.14
N ARG A 471 -27.35 30.84 18.89
CA ARG A 471 -26.01 30.92 18.31
C ARG A 471 -26.17 31.31 16.85
N VAL A 472 -25.57 32.43 16.41
CA VAL A 472 -25.70 32.92 15.04
C VAL A 472 -24.34 33.14 14.43
N ARG A 473 -24.06 32.45 13.35
CA ARG A 473 -22.89 32.67 12.48
C ARG A 473 -23.40 33.25 11.15
N VAL A 474 -22.76 34.29 10.65
CA VAL A 474 -23.14 34.92 9.38
C VAL A 474 -21.94 34.94 8.46
N ASP A 475 -22.10 34.38 7.28
CA ASP A 475 -21.13 34.42 6.21
C ASP A 475 -21.68 35.18 5.01
N LEU A 476 -20.92 36.17 4.49
CA LEU A 476 -21.30 36.97 3.35
C LEU A 476 -20.51 36.59 2.11
N SER A 477 -21.21 36.35 1.01
CA SER A 477 -20.63 36.11 -0.30
C SER A 477 -21.35 36.96 -1.34
N GLY A 478 -20.75 38.10 -1.66
CA GLY A 478 -21.38 39.13 -2.54
C GLY A 478 -22.68 39.64 -1.94
N GLU A 479 -23.79 39.52 -2.67
CA GLU A 479 -25.13 39.98 -2.25
C GLU A 479 -25.93 38.96 -1.44
N ARG A 480 -25.30 37.82 -1.02
CA ARG A 480 -25.93 36.75 -0.22
C ARG A 480 -25.32 36.66 1.15
N ALA A 481 -26.17 36.53 2.16
CA ALA A 481 -25.79 36.22 3.53
C ALA A 481 -26.24 34.79 3.88
N VAL A 482 -25.29 33.90 4.17
CA VAL A 482 -25.59 32.55 4.74
C VAL A 482 -25.58 32.69 6.25
N VAL A 483 -26.72 32.43 6.89
CA VAL A 483 -26.89 32.49 8.34
C VAL A 483 -27.02 31.08 8.88
N GLN A 484 -26.07 30.67 9.68
CA GLN A 484 -26.14 29.41 10.44
C GLN A 484 -26.70 29.70 11.83
N ILE A 485 -27.77 29.02 12.21
CA ILE A 485 -28.47 29.23 13.49
C ILE A 485 -28.94 27.89 14.06
N ASP A 486 -29.03 27.79 15.38
CA ASP A 486 -29.58 26.57 16.03
C ASP A 486 -30.97 26.23 15.47
N ASP A 487 -31.21 24.97 15.07
CA ASP A 487 -32.38 24.49 14.35
C ASP A 487 -33.72 24.93 14.99
N ARG A 488 -33.77 24.90 16.33
CA ARG A 488 -34.94 25.31 17.11
C ARG A 488 -35.38 26.76 16.86
N TYR A 489 -34.50 27.61 16.36
CA TYR A 489 -34.82 29.03 16.08
C TYR A 489 -35.08 29.32 14.61
N ILE A 490 -34.82 28.36 13.70
CA ILE A 490 -35.05 28.50 12.25
C ILE A 490 -36.49 28.91 11.95
N PRO A 491 -37.55 28.24 12.49
CA PRO A 491 -38.93 28.61 12.21
C PRO A 491 -39.28 30.00 12.67
N LYS A 492 -38.64 30.49 13.76
CA LYS A 492 -38.87 31.81 14.32
C LYS A 492 -38.27 32.92 13.45
N VAL A 493 -37.12 32.65 12.85
CA VAL A 493 -36.41 33.60 11.98
C VAL A 493 -37.02 33.65 10.58
N ILE A 494 -37.47 32.51 10.05
CA ILE A 494 -38.21 32.45 8.78
C ILE A 494 -39.59 33.10 8.91
N GLY A 495 -40.29 32.78 10.00
CA GLY A 495 -41.65 33.27 10.25
C GLY A 495 -42.71 32.55 9.40
N ARG A 496 -44.00 32.83 9.69
CA ARG A 496 -45.10 32.23 8.93
C ARG A 496 -45.03 32.62 7.46
N GLN A 497 -44.95 31.62 6.58
CA GLN A 497 -44.81 31.78 5.12
C GLN A 497 -43.63 32.65 4.68
N GLY A 498 -42.50 32.65 5.43
CA GLY A 498 -41.31 33.41 5.06
C GLY A 498 -41.38 34.93 5.29
N LYS A 499 -42.47 35.48 5.85
CA LYS A 499 -42.70 36.92 5.97
C LYS A 499 -41.65 37.66 6.79
N ILE A 500 -41.01 37.03 7.74
CA ILE A 500 -40.00 37.66 8.59
C ILE A 500 -38.69 37.75 7.83
N ILE A 501 -38.26 36.68 7.17
CA ILE A 501 -37.02 36.68 6.40
C ILE A 501 -37.09 37.61 5.20
N GLU A 502 -38.22 37.65 4.46
CA GLU A 502 -38.40 38.60 3.35
C GLU A 502 -38.36 40.08 3.79
N ARG A 503 -38.87 40.37 5.00
CA ARG A 503 -38.76 41.72 5.57
C ARG A 503 -37.33 42.06 5.92
N LEU A 504 -36.55 41.10 6.44
CA LEU A 504 -35.13 41.27 6.72
C LEU A 504 -34.33 41.46 5.43
N GLU A 505 -34.59 40.68 4.40
CA GLU A 505 -33.92 40.78 3.09
C GLU A 505 -34.17 42.17 2.48
N ARG A 506 -35.41 42.63 2.45
CA ARG A 506 -35.76 43.97 1.95
C ARG A 506 -35.10 45.11 2.74
N ARG A 507 -35.00 44.94 4.08
CA ARG A 507 -34.42 45.97 4.96
C ARG A 507 -32.90 46.03 4.87
N LEU A 508 -32.25 44.87 4.64
CA LEU A 508 -30.79 44.75 4.59
C LEU A 508 -30.23 44.85 3.16
N GLY A 509 -31.09 44.74 2.14
CA GLY A 509 -30.68 44.74 0.74
C GLY A 509 -29.87 43.49 0.33
N LEU A 510 -29.99 42.37 1.08
CA LEU A 510 -29.24 41.16 0.89
C LEU A 510 -30.17 39.94 0.85
N LYS A 511 -29.86 38.93 0.03
CA LYS A 511 -30.52 37.64 0.11
C LYS A 511 -30.00 36.86 1.31
N ILE A 512 -30.91 36.31 2.12
CA ILE A 512 -30.56 35.59 3.36
C ILE A 512 -30.94 34.10 3.24
N GLU A 513 -29.93 33.26 3.24
CA GLU A 513 -30.08 31.79 3.30
C GLU A 513 -29.87 31.32 4.75
N ILE A 514 -30.88 30.64 5.32
CA ILE A 514 -30.79 30.13 6.69
C ILE A 514 -30.47 28.63 6.64
N ARG A 515 -29.45 28.21 7.40
CA ARG A 515 -29.05 26.85 7.59
C ARG A 515 -29.02 26.52 9.08
N GLY A 516 -29.32 25.28 9.42
CA GLY A 516 -29.06 24.74 10.75
C GLY A 516 -27.57 24.76 11.07
N ILE A 517 -27.24 24.98 12.34
CA ILE A 517 -25.91 24.63 12.83
C ILE A 517 -25.90 23.11 12.91
N GLU A 518 -25.38 22.43 11.89
CA GLU A 518 -25.02 21.02 12.02
C GLU A 518 -24.08 20.91 13.21
N GLU A 519 -24.45 20.16 14.23
CA GLU A 519 -23.49 19.64 15.19
C GLU A 519 -22.56 18.77 14.38
N THR A 520 -21.41 19.30 14.02
CA THR A 520 -20.32 18.48 13.50
C THR A 520 -20.12 17.39 14.53
N PRO A 521 -20.29 16.10 14.16
CA PRO A 521 -19.89 15.03 15.05
C PRO A 521 -18.46 15.37 15.43
N SER A 522 -18.15 15.39 16.72
CA SER A 522 -16.79 15.43 17.22
C SER A 522 -16.09 14.24 16.58
N PHE A 523 -15.39 14.48 15.49
CA PHE A 523 -14.49 13.48 14.91
C PHE A 523 -13.52 13.13 16.02
N GLY A 524 -13.60 11.87 16.46
CA GLY A 524 -12.70 11.33 17.43
C GLY A 524 -11.28 11.66 16.99
N VAL A 525 -10.60 12.39 17.83
CA VAL A 525 -9.17 12.69 17.73
C VAL A 525 -8.50 11.33 17.52
N GLY A 526 -7.87 11.14 16.37
CA GLY A 526 -7.19 9.88 16.05
C GLY A 526 -6.24 9.50 17.19
N MET A 527 -6.02 8.19 17.39
CA MET A 527 -5.16 7.58 18.41
C MET A 527 -3.67 7.95 18.23
N GLY A 528 -3.32 9.23 18.08
CA GLY A 528 -1.95 9.73 18.10
C GLY A 528 -1.59 10.21 19.50
N GLU A 529 -0.32 10.08 19.88
CA GLU A 529 0.22 10.62 21.14
C GLU A 529 -0.03 12.13 21.19
N ARG A 530 -0.77 12.57 22.23
CA ARG A 530 -1.06 13.99 22.44
C ARG A 530 0.11 14.68 23.11
N ILE A 531 0.70 15.64 22.42
CA ILE A 531 1.85 16.43 22.89
C ILE A 531 1.35 17.80 23.33
N ARG A 532 1.50 18.16 24.58
CA ARG A 532 1.18 19.50 25.07
C ARG A 532 2.20 20.49 24.53
N LEU A 533 1.73 21.65 24.07
CA LEU A 533 2.56 22.73 23.54
C LEU A 533 2.65 23.88 24.53
N ASP A 534 3.85 24.19 24.98
CA ASP A 534 4.11 25.42 25.75
C ASP A 534 4.48 26.54 24.78
N VAL A 535 3.92 27.75 25.00
CA VAL A 535 4.16 28.89 24.13
C VAL A 535 5.16 29.85 24.77
N ARG A 536 6.25 30.11 24.06
CA ARG A 536 7.23 31.14 24.44
C ARG A 536 7.24 32.24 23.38
N GLU A 537 7.26 33.47 23.84
CA GLU A 537 7.21 34.63 22.97
C GLU A 537 8.58 35.32 22.92
N THR A 538 9.06 35.61 21.73
CA THR A 538 10.23 36.44 21.48
C THR A 538 9.84 37.68 20.69
N LYS A 539 10.75 38.62 20.44
CA LYS A 539 10.45 39.86 19.74
C LYS A 539 9.74 39.64 18.39
N ASN A 540 10.16 38.62 17.62
CA ASN A 540 9.69 38.38 16.26
C ASN A 540 8.94 37.05 16.06
N TYR A 541 8.99 36.12 17.03
CA TYR A 541 8.47 34.77 16.89
C TYR A 541 7.70 34.31 18.13
N LEU A 542 6.71 33.42 17.88
CA LEU A 542 6.15 32.51 18.86
C LEU A 542 6.85 31.17 18.71
N HIS A 543 7.28 30.59 19.80
CA HIS A 543 7.89 29.27 19.87
C HIS A 543 6.90 28.33 20.54
N LEU A 544 6.37 27.36 19.82
CA LEU A 544 5.53 26.30 20.36
C LEU A 544 6.46 25.15 20.75
N VAL A 545 6.71 24.99 22.05
CA VAL A 545 7.69 24.04 22.59
C VAL A 545 7.00 22.72 22.83
N ALA A 546 7.45 21.68 22.14
CA ALA A 546 6.92 20.32 22.20
C ALA A 546 7.87 19.33 22.91
N GLY A 547 9.10 19.78 23.29
CA GLY A 547 10.15 18.93 23.84
C GLY A 547 11.10 18.32 22.79
N LYS A 548 12.37 18.16 23.17
CA LYS A 548 13.42 17.65 22.26
C LYS A 548 13.19 16.20 21.82
N GLU A 549 12.52 15.42 22.62
CA GLU A 549 12.12 14.03 22.36
C GLU A 549 11.18 13.89 21.16
N ASN A 550 10.49 14.98 20.81
CA ASN A 550 9.56 15.04 19.68
C ASN A 550 10.17 15.66 18.42
N ALA A 551 11.46 16.00 18.43
CA ALA A 551 12.14 16.61 17.28
C ALA A 551 12.07 15.72 16.03
N GLY A 552 11.78 16.32 14.88
CA GLY A 552 11.65 15.64 13.60
C GLY A 552 10.28 14.98 13.34
N ARG A 553 9.37 14.95 14.33
CA ARG A 553 8.02 14.43 14.15
C ARG A 553 7.15 15.43 13.40
N LEU A 554 6.36 14.93 12.45
CA LEU A 554 5.29 15.68 11.83
C LEU A 554 4.11 15.69 12.79
N VAL A 555 3.56 16.87 13.10
CA VAL A 555 2.48 17.03 14.07
C VAL A 555 1.38 17.94 13.55
N ARG A 556 0.17 17.65 13.95
CA ARG A 556 -1.00 18.52 13.80
C ARG A 556 -1.20 19.33 15.05
N VAL A 557 -1.27 20.64 14.93
CA VAL A 557 -1.44 21.56 16.06
C VAL A 557 -2.90 21.97 16.17
N PHE A 558 -3.45 21.84 17.37
CA PHE A 558 -4.85 22.09 17.69
C PHE A 558 -4.99 23.16 18.77
N ALA A 559 -6.09 23.90 18.71
CA ALA A 559 -6.56 24.78 19.78
C ALA A 559 -8.07 24.62 19.95
N GLY A 560 -8.55 24.45 21.18
CA GLY A 560 -9.99 24.30 21.46
C GLY A 560 -10.68 23.17 20.68
N GLY A 561 -9.89 22.16 20.20
CA GLY A 561 -10.38 21.05 19.38
C GLY A 561 -10.40 21.32 17.87
N GLU A 562 -10.07 22.52 17.41
CA GLU A 562 -9.91 22.84 15.98
C GLU A 562 -8.44 22.71 15.55
N GLU A 563 -8.19 22.09 14.38
CA GLU A 563 -6.84 22.00 13.79
C GLU A 563 -6.44 23.39 13.26
N LEU A 564 -5.33 23.91 13.76
CA LEU A 564 -4.79 25.19 13.34
C LEU A 564 -3.87 25.08 12.13
N PHE A 565 -2.91 24.13 12.21
CA PHE A 565 -1.93 23.90 11.15
C PHE A 565 -1.16 22.60 11.40
N ILE A 566 -0.37 22.17 10.39
CA ILE A 566 0.53 21.02 10.46
C ILE A 566 1.95 21.52 10.30
N ALA A 567 2.87 21.02 11.11
CA ALA A 567 4.29 21.37 11.03
C ALA A 567 5.18 20.23 11.52
N THR A 568 6.45 20.25 11.11
CA THR A 568 7.47 19.37 11.66
C THR A 568 8.13 20.06 12.86
N ILE A 569 8.28 19.35 13.97
CA ILE A 569 8.98 19.86 15.14
C ILE A 569 10.47 19.96 14.82
N GLY A 570 11.04 21.15 14.93
CA GLY A 570 12.43 21.44 14.66
C GLY A 570 13.40 20.71 15.59
N ARG A 571 14.69 20.64 15.24
CA ARG A 571 15.76 19.94 16.01
C ARG A 571 15.87 20.36 17.48
N ARG A 572 15.37 21.54 17.85
CA ARG A 572 15.35 22.05 19.22
C ARG A 572 14.10 21.63 20.02
N GLY A 573 13.19 20.84 19.41
CA GLY A 573 11.93 20.46 20.02
C GLY A 573 10.87 21.56 20.02
N GLU A 574 10.96 22.51 19.10
CA GLU A 574 10.06 23.65 19.00
C GLU A 574 9.59 23.91 17.56
N ILE A 575 8.39 24.47 17.43
CA ILE A 575 7.87 24.99 16.15
C ILE A 575 7.92 26.51 16.24
N LYS A 576 8.62 27.18 15.32
CA LYS A 576 8.73 28.63 15.28
C LYS A 576 7.67 29.22 14.39
N VAL A 577 6.87 30.12 14.92
CA VAL A 577 5.80 30.82 14.19
C VAL A 577 6.08 32.32 14.22
N ALA A 578 6.17 32.95 13.06
CA ALA A 578 6.40 34.39 13.00
C ALA A 578 5.19 35.15 13.57
N LYS A 579 5.40 36.10 14.48
CA LYS A 579 4.34 36.85 15.15
C LYS A 579 3.37 37.58 14.22
N LYS A 580 3.85 37.99 13.06
CA LYS A 580 3.03 38.69 12.06
C LYS A 580 2.18 37.74 11.21
N SER A 581 2.36 36.41 11.35
CA SER A 581 1.63 35.40 10.57
C SER A 581 0.18 35.20 11.03
N ALA A 582 -0.69 34.69 10.17
CA ALA A 582 -2.05 34.31 10.54
C ALA A 582 -2.07 33.17 11.57
N ILE A 583 -1.11 32.26 11.48
CA ILE A 583 -0.92 31.17 12.46
C ILE A 583 -0.66 31.77 13.86
N ALA A 584 0.24 32.75 13.96
CA ALA A 584 0.51 33.40 15.25
C ALA A 584 -0.72 34.12 15.79
N LYS A 585 -1.49 34.79 14.93
CA LYS A 585 -2.75 35.45 15.33
C LYS A 585 -3.77 34.41 15.82
N ALA A 586 -3.89 33.28 15.14
CA ALA A 586 -4.76 32.18 15.56
C ALA A 586 -4.31 31.59 16.90
N VAL A 587 -3.00 31.33 17.08
CA VAL A 587 -2.42 30.85 18.34
C VAL A 587 -2.61 31.86 19.47
N ILE A 588 -2.36 33.16 19.24
CA ILE A 588 -2.58 34.23 20.24
C ILE A 588 -4.07 34.35 20.57
N GLY A 589 -4.95 34.24 19.55
CA GLY A 589 -6.40 34.23 19.76
C GLY A 589 -6.87 33.07 20.63
N ALA A 590 -6.34 31.89 20.41
CA ALA A 590 -6.63 30.70 21.20
C ALA A 590 -6.12 30.84 22.65
N ILE A 591 -4.92 31.39 22.84
CA ILE A 591 -4.38 31.69 24.18
C ILE A 591 -5.25 32.71 24.92
N ALA A 592 -5.67 33.79 24.23
CA ALA A 592 -6.54 34.80 24.80
C ALA A 592 -7.95 34.25 25.15
N ALA A 593 -8.41 33.23 24.42
CA ALA A 593 -9.64 32.49 24.69
C ALA A 593 -9.48 31.40 25.76
N GLN A 594 -8.28 31.25 26.35
CA GLN A 594 -7.93 30.21 27.32
C GLN A 594 -8.12 28.77 26.75
N GLU A 595 -7.96 28.59 25.46
CA GLU A 595 -8.03 27.28 24.81
C GLU A 595 -6.71 26.54 24.98
N GLU A 596 -6.81 25.22 25.20
CA GLU A 596 -5.63 24.37 25.33
C GLU A 596 -4.99 24.13 23.95
N LEU A 597 -3.68 24.41 23.86
CA LEU A 597 -2.87 24.15 22.69
C LEU A 597 -2.17 22.80 22.85
N PHE A 598 -2.35 21.92 21.85
CA PHE A 598 -1.69 20.62 21.81
C PHE A 598 -1.39 20.20 20.38
N ALA A 599 -0.46 19.28 20.23
CA ALA A 599 -0.15 18.64 18.96
C ALA A 599 -0.45 17.15 19.03
N ILE A 600 -0.76 16.55 17.88
CA ILE A 600 -0.89 15.11 17.74
C ILE A 600 0.16 14.67 16.73
N ALA A 601 1.04 13.75 17.14
CA ALA A 601 2.02 13.15 16.25
C ALA A 601 1.34 12.20 15.27
N GLU A 602 1.78 12.25 14.01
CA GLU A 602 1.38 11.29 12.98
C GLU A 602 2.22 10.02 13.00
#